data_720e8e4241f6b66757e8f5a41f24dba0
#
_entry.id   720e8e4241f6b66757e8f5a41f24dba0
#
_cell.length_a   1.000
_cell.length_b   1.000
_cell.length_c   1.000
_cell.angle_alpha   90.00
_cell.angle_beta   90.00
_cell.angle_gamma   90.00
#
_symmetry.space_group_name_H-M   'P 1'
#
loop_
_entity.id
_entity.type
_entity.pdbx_description
1 polymer ?
#
loop_
_entity_poly.entity_id
_entity_poly.type
_entity_poly.pdbx_seq_one_letter_code
_entity_poly.pdbx_strand_id
1 'polypeptide(L)' 'VTPRQAVEAMFPYIEKQLSQGVYLNHIVRHMLGAFQNCKGARQWRRYLSENAFKQGAGIEVVETALSFVETN' A
#
# COMPACT_ATOMS: atom_id res chain seq x y z
N VAL A 1 -5.58 11.12 -13.43
CA VAL A 1 -5.53 10.26 -12.23
C VAL A 1 -4.09 10.17 -11.73
N THR A 2 -3.87 10.57 -10.49
CA THR A 2 -2.55 10.45 -9.88
C THR A 2 -2.34 9.03 -9.36
N PRO A 3 -1.08 8.58 -9.22
CA PRO A 3 -0.83 7.28 -8.62
C PRO A 3 -1.44 7.15 -7.22
N ARG A 4 -1.45 8.24 -6.45
CA ARG A 4 -2.06 8.24 -5.13
C ARG A 4 -3.56 7.95 -5.20
N GLN A 5 -4.24 8.59 -6.15
CA GLN A 5 -5.68 8.36 -6.33
C GLN A 5 -5.96 6.92 -6.75
N ALA A 6 -5.09 6.35 -7.57
CA ALA A 6 -5.23 4.97 -8.00
C ALA A 6 -5.13 4.02 -6.81
N VAL A 7 -4.19 4.26 -5.90
CA VAL A 7 -4.03 3.43 -4.70
C VAL A 7 -5.21 3.62 -3.76
N GLU A 8 -5.66 4.87 -3.59
CA GLU A 8 -6.81 5.14 -2.73
C GLU A 8 -8.07 4.45 -3.25
N ALA A 9 -8.22 4.37 -4.56
CA ALA A 9 -9.36 3.69 -5.16
C ALA A 9 -9.34 2.19 -4.87
N MET A 10 -8.20 1.63 -4.51
CA MET A 10 -8.09 0.22 -4.16
C MET A 10 -8.38 -0.07 -2.69
N PHE A 11 -8.53 0.94 -1.86
CA PHE A 11 -8.79 0.74 -0.44
C PHE A 11 -10.00 -0.17 -0.17
N PRO A 12 -11.15 0.03 -0.81
CA PRO A 12 -12.28 -0.87 -0.58
C PRO A 12 -11.96 -2.32 -0.94
N TYR A 13 -11.20 -2.51 -2.01
CA TYR A 13 -10.77 -3.84 -2.43
C TYR A 13 -9.85 -4.45 -1.37
N ILE A 14 -8.88 -3.67 -0.89
CA ILE A 14 -7.94 -4.13 0.12
C ILE A 14 -8.68 -4.53 1.39
N GLU A 15 -9.59 -3.70 1.84
CA GLU A 15 -10.36 -3.99 3.04
C GLU A 15 -11.22 -5.24 2.88
N LYS A 16 -11.79 -5.43 1.70
CA LYS A 16 -12.58 -6.62 1.41
C LYS A 16 -11.72 -7.87 1.49
N GLN A 17 -10.53 -7.84 0.90
CA GLN A 17 -9.63 -8.97 0.93
C GLN A 17 -9.17 -9.28 2.35
N LEU A 18 -8.87 -8.25 3.13
CA LEU A 18 -8.46 -8.44 4.52
C LEU A 18 -9.58 -9.07 5.34
N SER A 19 -10.82 -8.68 5.08
CA SER A 19 -11.98 -9.24 5.79
C SER A 19 -12.19 -10.71 5.45
N GLN A 20 -11.67 -11.16 4.32
CA GLN A 20 -11.76 -12.55 3.88
C GLN A 20 -10.58 -13.39 4.38
N GLY A 21 -9.70 -12.79 5.18
CA GLY A 21 -8.56 -13.50 5.75
C GLY A 21 -7.30 -13.49 4.90
N VAL A 22 -7.28 -12.69 3.83
CA VAL A 22 -6.09 -12.57 3.00
C VAL A 22 -5.09 -11.67 3.72
N TYR A 23 -3.83 -12.09 3.77
CA TYR A 23 -2.79 -11.29 4.41
C TYR A 23 -2.44 -10.07 3.57
N LEU A 24 -2.14 -8.97 4.26
CA LEU A 24 -1.84 -7.70 3.59
C LEU A 24 -0.65 -7.83 2.62
N ASN A 25 0.38 -8.59 3.01
CA ASN A 25 1.55 -8.74 2.15
C ASN A 25 1.22 -9.37 0.80
N HIS A 26 0.20 -10.21 0.73
CA HIS A 26 -0.23 -10.80 -0.53
C HIS A 26 -0.93 -9.78 -1.42
N ILE A 27 -1.61 -8.83 -0.79
CA ILE A 27 -2.33 -7.80 -1.52
C ILE A 27 -1.37 -6.74 -2.05
N VAL A 28 -0.49 -6.23 -1.17
CA VAL A 28 0.36 -5.10 -1.52
C VAL A 28 1.51 -5.45 -2.45
N ARG A 29 1.85 -6.73 -2.59
CA ARG A 29 2.92 -7.13 -3.49
C ARG A 29 2.69 -6.67 -4.92
N HIS A 30 1.42 -6.55 -5.30
CA HIS A 30 1.05 -6.05 -6.63
C HIS A 30 1.08 -4.53 -6.71
N MET A 31 1.20 -3.87 -5.58
CA MET A 31 1.16 -2.41 -5.48
C MET A 31 2.53 -1.79 -5.27
N LEU A 32 3.56 -2.62 -5.05
CA LEU A 32 4.88 -2.09 -4.69
C LEU A 32 5.47 -1.19 -5.78
N GLY A 33 5.12 -1.42 -7.03
CA GLY A 33 5.60 -0.62 -8.15
C GLY A 33 4.71 0.55 -8.51
N ALA A 34 3.67 0.84 -7.72
CA ALA A 34 2.66 1.83 -8.08
C ALA A 34 3.23 3.25 -8.22
N PHE A 35 4.27 3.55 -7.47
CA PHE A 35 4.87 4.88 -7.46
C PHE A 35 6.26 4.88 -8.08
N GLN A 36 6.50 3.99 -9.01
CA GLN A 36 7.77 3.94 -9.71
C GLN A 36 8.10 5.31 -10.30
N ASN A 37 9.33 5.78 -10.07
CA ASN A 37 9.82 7.09 -10.51
C ASN A 37 9.18 8.26 -9.78
N CYS A 38 8.42 8.02 -8.72
CA CYS A 38 7.89 9.09 -7.89
C CYS A 38 8.79 9.30 -6.69
N LYS A 39 8.81 10.55 -6.20
CA LYS A 39 9.55 10.87 -5.00
C LYS A 39 8.91 10.15 -3.81
N GLY A 40 9.72 9.44 -3.04
CA GLY A 40 9.22 8.67 -1.91
C GLY A 40 8.84 7.23 -2.26
N ALA A 41 8.99 6.82 -3.52
CA ALA A 41 8.66 5.46 -3.93
C ALA A 41 9.49 4.41 -3.18
N ARG A 42 10.75 4.71 -2.89
CA ARG A 42 11.60 3.81 -2.13
C ARG A 42 11.05 3.59 -0.73
N GLN A 43 10.62 4.66 -0.08
CA GLN A 43 10.06 4.59 1.27
C GLN A 43 8.73 3.85 1.27
N TRP A 44 7.92 4.05 0.26
CA TRP A 44 6.67 3.32 0.07
C TRP A 44 6.92 1.82 0.04
N ARG A 45 7.84 1.38 -0.83
CA ARG A 45 8.14 -0.04 -0.96
C ARG A 45 8.74 -0.61 0.31
N ARG A 46 9.68 0.14 0.91
CA ARG A 46 10.35 -0.32 2.12
C ARG A 46 9.37 -0.48 3.28
N TYR A 47 8.54 0.53 3.48
CA TYR A 47 7.57 0.48 4.57
C TYR A 47 6.62 -0.70 4.42
N LEU A 48 6.10 -0.91 3.22
CA LEU A 48 5.21 -2.03 2.97
C LEU A 48 5.92 -3.36 3.14
N SER A 49 7.15 -3.48 2.65
CA SER A 49 7.92 -4.71 2.79
C SER A 49 8.20 -5.06 4.24
N GLU A 50 8.39 -4.06 5.08
CA GLU A 50 8.72 -4.29 6.48
C GLU A 50 7.49 -4.48 7.36
N ASN A 51 6.36 -3.92 6.98
CA ASN A 51 5.20 -3.87 7.85
C ASN A 51 4.01 -4.70 7.39
N ALA A 52 3.92 -5.02 6.11
CA ALA A 52 2.79 -5.81 5.60
C ALA A 52 2.81 -7.25 6.09
N PHE A 53 3.95 -7.74 6.56
CA PHE A 53 4.09 -9.10 7.08
C PHE A 53 3.68 -9.22 8.53
N LYS A 54 3.51 -8.10 9.22
CA LYS A 54 3.21 -8.15 10.64
C LYS A 54 1.80 -8.67 10.88
N GLN A 55 1.65 -9.43 11.94
CA GLN A 55 0.34 -9.94 12.32
C GLN A 55 -0.58 -8.76 12.63
N GLY A 56 -1.78 -8.80 12.07
CA GLY A 56 -2.74 -7.72 12.27
C GLY A 56 -2.54 -6.52 11.35
N ALA A 57 -1.61 -6.61 10.40
CA ALA A 57 -1.42 -5.52 9.44
C ALA A 57 -2.68 -5.31 8.62
N GLY A 58 -3.15 -4.07 8.57
CA GLY A 58 -4.38 -3.72 7.87
C GLY A 58 -4.19 -2.52 6.97
N ILE A 59 -5.31 -1.88 6.63
CA ILE A 59 -5.30 -0.75 5.70
C ILE A 59 -4.44 0.41 6.21
N GLU A 60 -4.30 0.55 7.51
CA GLU A 60 -3.50 1.63 8.10
C GLU A 60 -2.03 1.54 7.67
N VAL A 61 -1.53 0.35 7.37
CA VAL A 61 -0.16 0.18 6.87
C VAL A 61 -0.04 0.84 5.49
N VAL A 62 -1.03 0.62 4.64
CA VAL A 62 -1.06 1.22 3.31
C VAL A 62 -1.20 2.73 3.40
N GLU A 63 -2.06 3.21 4.29
CA GLU A 63 -2.25 4.65 4.47
C GLU A 63 -0.97 5.33 4.93
N THR A 64 -0.25 4.72 5.87
CA THR A 64 1.00 5.28 6.37
C THR A 64 2.06 5.26 5.26
N ALA A 65 2.16 4.16 4.54
CA ALA A 65 3.10 4.07 3.43
C ALA A 65 2.82 5.14 2.38
N LEU A 66 1.55 5.39 2.12
CA LEU A 66 1.13 6.40 1.14
C LEU A 66 1.57 7.80 1.55
N SER A 67 1.65 8.06 2.85
CA SER A 67 2.06 9.37 3.36
C SER A 67 3.52 9.71 3.03
N PHE A 68 4.33 8.71 2.71
CA PHE A 68 5.73 8.93 2.35
C PHE A 68 5.91 9.34 0.89
N VAL A 69 4.89 9.15 0.08
CA VAL A 69 4.98 9.43 -1.35
C VAL A 69 4.54 10.85 -1.62
N GLU A 70 5.40 11.60 -2.32
CA GLU A 70 5.05 12.95 -2.76
C GLU A 70 4.52 12.85 -4.18
N THR A 71 3.22 13.09 -4.32
CA THR A 71 2.57 13.10 -5.62
C THR A 71 2.00 14.48 -5.86
N ASN A 72 2.44 15.10 -6.92
CA ASN A 72 1.91 16.39 -7.33
C ASN A 72 0.92 16.20 -8.46
#